data_2cdf9903ca063e9ebf66bbc8b20c12ea
#
_entry.id   2cdf9903ca063e9ebf66bbc8b20c12ea
#
_cell.length_a   1.000
_cell.length_b   1.000
_cell.length_c   1.000
_cell.angle_alpha   90.00
_cell.angle_beta   90.00
_cell.angle_gamma   90.00
#
_symmetry.space_group_name_H-M   'P 1'
#
loop_
_entity.id
_entity.type
_entity.pdbx_description
1 polymer ?
#
loop_
_entity_poly.entity_id
_entity_poly.type
_entity_poly.pdbx_seq_one_letter_code
_entity_poly.pdbx_strand_id
1 'polypeptide(L)'
;EVTDFVEHNENKVTFSKLVIGLFTLLVYVFAVVFLAKRYAPNAIEKLPSITVSHTFINLGIGLASFFIMFVLFVLLCISGIGVSLAFAFVAVFLFVCAIALPLFLNNIVNTLKFKANPYVKLLAVTGILYLISIIPVFGSAVVFVVMLISIGEVLFTVLNRKANK
;
A
#
# COMPACT_ATOMS: atom_id res chain seq x y z
N GLU A 1 13.07 26.42 33.03
CA GLU A 1 11.70 25.92 33.40
C GLU A 1 10.70 26.03 32.24
N VAL A 2 10.58 27.19 31.57
CA VAL A 2 9.66 27.36 30.44
C VAL A 2 10.08 26.53 29.22
N THR A 3 11.37 26.44 28.91
CA THR A 3 11.91 25.63 27.82
C THR A 3 11.68 24.14 28.04
N ASP A 4 11.88 23.63 29.24
CA ASP A 4 11.67 22.23 29.60
C ASP A 4 10.18 21.83 29.50
N PHE A 5 9.28 22.76 29.87
CA PHE A 5 7.85 22.54 29.78
C PHE A 5 7.35 22.48 28.33
N VAL A 6 7.88 23.35 27.45
CA VAL A 6 7.54 23.38 26.02
C VAL A 6 8.06 22.11 25.34
N GLU A 7 9.30 21.71 25.58
CA GLU A 7 9.90 20.50 25.01
C GLU A 7 9.17 19.22 25.44
N HIS A 8 8.78 19.14 26.72
CA HIS A 8 8.01 18.00 27.23
C HIS A 8 6.61 17.91 26.61
N ASN A 9 5.98 19.04 26.30
CA ASN A 9 4.66 19.08 25.68
C ASN A 9 4.72 18.74 24.17
N GLU A 10 5.75 19.21 23.46
CA GLU A 10 5.98 18.84 22.06
C GLU A 10 6.24 17.33 21.89
N ASN A 11 7.03 16.73 22.78
CA ASN A 11 7.30 15.30 22.78
C ASN A 11 6.03 14.46 23.02
N LYS A 12 5.17 14.88 23.94
CA LYS A 12 3.87 14.22 24.18
C LYS A 12 2.94 14.31 22.98
N VAL A 13 2.86 15.47 22.33
CA VAL A 13 2.01 15.68 21.15
C VAL A 13 2.52 14.83 19.97
N THR A 14 3.84 14.74 19.78
CA THR A 14 4.46 13.94 18.72
C THR A 14 4.20 12.45 18.95
N PHE A 15 4.40 11.96 20.17
CA PHE A 15 4.13 10.57 20.53
C PHE A 15 2.66 10.19 20.35
N SER A 16 1.74 11.05 20.78
CA SER A 16 0.30 10.87 20.59
C SER A 16 -0.07 10.76 19.10
N LYS A 17 0.48 11.63 18.24
CA LYS A 17 0.24 11.57 16.79
C LYS A 17 0.75 10.27 16.18
N LEU A 18 1.92 9.78 16.61
CA LEU A 18 2.48 8.51 16.15
C LEU A 18 1.60 7.32 16.53
N VAL A 19 1.12 7.27 17.77
CA VAL A 19 0.24 6.19 18.24
C VAL A 19 -1.10 6.20 17.50
N ILE A 20 -1.71 7.37 17.32
CA ILE A 20 -2.95 7.52 16.56
C ILE A 20 -2.76 7.10 15.11
N GLY A 21 -1.66 7.52 14.47
CA GLY A 21 -1.32 7.14 13.09
C GLY A 21 -1.17 5.63 12.93
N LEU A 22 -0.45 4.96 13.83
CA LEU A 22 -0.29 3.52 13.84
C LEU A 22 -1.65 2.81 14.00
N PHE A 23 -2.45 3.26 14.96
CA PHE A 23 -3.77 2.67 15.21
C PHE A 23 -4.69 2.82 13.98
N THR A 24 -4.72 4.00 13.38
CA THR A 24 -5.51 4.26 12.16
C THR A 24 -5.07 3.37 11.01
N LEU A 25 -3.75 3.23 10.78
CA LEU A 25 -3.21 2.35 9.75
C LEU A 25 -3.58 0.89 9.99
N LEU A 26 -3.47 0.42 11.24
CA LEU A 26 -3.85 -0.94 11.62
C LEU A 26 -5.33 -1.20 11.35
N VAL A 27 -6.21 -0.34 11.84
CA VAL A 27 -7.66 -0.46 11.61
C VAL A 27 -7.97 -0.50 10.12
N TYR A 28 -7.34 0.37 9.34
CA TYR A 28 -7.49 0.41 7.90
C TYR A 28 -7.06 -0.90 7.23
N VAL A 29 -5.85 -1.40 7.50
CA VAL A 29 -5.33 -2.65 6.92
C VAL A 29 -6.22 -3.83 7.29
N PHE A 30 -6.62 -3.94 8.57
CA PHE A 30 -7.52 -5.01 9.02
C PHE A 30 -8.89 -4.93 8.34
N ALA A 31 -9.48 -3.75 8.23
CA ALA A 31 -10.76 -3.56 7.58
C ALA A 31 -10.72 -3.98 6.11
N VAL A 32 -9.71 -3.52 5.36
CA VAL A 32 -9.57 -3.87 3.94
C VAL A 32 -9.33 -5.38 3.75
N VAL A 33 -8.44 -5.99 4.54
CA VAL A 33 -8.19 -7.45 4.47
C VAL A 33 -9.44 -8.25 4.85
N PHE A 34 -10.18 -7.82 5.86
CA PHE A 34 -11.42 -8.46 6.27
C PHE A 34 -12.49 -8.39 5.17
N LEU A 35 -12.70 -7.20 4.59
CA LEU A 35 -13.63 -7.00 3.49
C LEU A 35 -13.21 -7.81 2.25
N ALA A 36 -11.92 -7.81 1.92
CA ALA A 36 -11.41 -8.56 0.78
C ALA A 36 -11.60 -10.07 0.96
N LYS A 37 -11.36 -10.62 2.16
CA LYS A 37 -11.65 -12.02 2.49
C LYS A 37 -13.15 -12.35 2.44
N ARG A 38 -13.99 -11.39 2.79
CA ARG A 38 -15.45 -11.59 2.81
C ARG A 38 -16.07 -11.53 1.42
N TYR A 39 -15.65 -10.57 0.58
CA TYR A 39 -16.27 -10.30 -0.72
C TYR A 39 -15.51 -10.88 -1.92
N ALA A 40 -14.22 -11.11 -1.79
CA ALA A 40 -13.37 -11.60 -2.88
C ALA A 40 -12.36 -12.67 -2.42
N PRO A 41 -12.78 -13.78 -1.78
CA PRO A 41 -11.85 -14.81 -1.29
C PRO A 41 -10.99 -15.37 -2.42
N ASN A 42 -11.58 -15.65 -3.57
CA ASN A 42 -10.90 -16.19 -4.75
C ASN A 42 -9.83 -15.23 -5.35
N ALA A 43 -9.91 -13.94 -5.07
CA ALA A 43 -8.90 -12.98 -5.52
C ALA A 43 -7.66 -13.02 -4.63
N ILE A 44 -7.84 -13.26 -3.33
CA ILE A 44 -6.74 -13.34 -2.36
C ILE A 44 -5.97 -14.66 -2.49
N GLU A 45 -6.67 -15.77 -2.68
CA GLU A 45 -6.06 -17.09 -2.83
C GLU A 45 -5.24 -17.23 -4.11
N LYS A 46 -5.54 -16.45 -5.13
CA LYS A 46 -4.85 -16.43 -6.42
C LYS A 46 -3.69 -15.43 -6.51
N LEU A 47 -3.38 -14.74 -5.42
CA LEU A 47 -2.19 -13.90 -5.39
C LEU A 47 -0.94 -14.78 -5.54
N PRO A 48 0.00 -14.45 -6.43
CA PRO A 48 1.19 -15.25 -6.65
C PRO A 48 2.02 -15.29 -5.37
N SER A 49 2.64 -16.45 -5.11
CA SER A 49 3.58 -16.56 -4.00
C SER A 49 4.72 -15.55 -4.16
N ILE A 50 5.06 -14.86 -3.08
CA ILE A 50 6.15 -13.88 -3.10
C ILE A 50 7.46 -14.62 -3.30
N THR A 51 7.97 -14.56 -4.52
CA THR A 51 9.30 -15.02 -4.91
C THR A 51 10.09 -13.80 -5.37
N VAL A 52 11.39 -13.75 -5.12
CA VAL A 52 12.23 -12.61 -5.51
C VAL A 52 12.06 -12.27 -7.00
N SER A 53 12.02 -13.25 -7.87
CA SER A 53 11.79 -13.06 -9.31
C SER A 53 10.42 -12.39 -9.60
N HIS A 54 9.35 -12.85 -8.95
CA HIS A 54 8.02 -12.26 -9.12
C HIS A 54 7.94 -10.83 -8.54
N THR A 55 8.67 -10.55 -7.47
CA THR A 55 8.71 -9.20 -6.88
C THR A 55 9.34 -8.18 -7.85
N PHE A 56 10.41 -8.55 -8.54
CA PHE A 56 11.01 -7.68 -9.57
C PHE A 56 10.08 -7.46 -10.77
N ILE A 57 9.38 -8.50 -11.21
CA ILE A 57 8.38 -8.38 -12.29
C ILE A 57 7.23 -7.45 -11.85
N ASN A 58 6.72 -7.63 -10.64
CA ASN A 58 5.66 -6.80 -10.09
C ASN A 58 6.12 -5.34 -9.93
N LEU A 59 7.36 -5.11 -9.50
CA LEU A 59 7.95 -3.77 -9.44
C LEU A 59 7.98 -3.12 -10.84
N GLY A 60 8.41 -3.86 -11.85
CA GLY A 60 8.43 -3.39 -13.24
C GLY A 60 7.04 -3.04 -13.76
N ILE A 61 6.04 -3.90 -13.52
CA ILE A 61 4.65 -3.65 -13.90
C ILE A 61 4.07 -2.45 -13.16
N GLY A 62 4.34 -2.33 -11.85
CA GLY A 62 3.90 -1.20 -11.04
C GLY A 62 4.52 0.12 -11.51
N LEU A 63 5.82 0.13 -11.81
CA LEU A 63 6.51 1.30 -12.36
C LEU A 63 5.97 1.70 -13.73
N ALA A 64 5.78 0.72 -14.63
CA ALA A 64 5.18 0.96 -15.94
C ALA A 64 3.76 1.55 -15.82
N SER A 65 2.95 1.00 -14.92
CA SER A 65 1.58 1.51 -14.66
C SER A 65 1.60 2.92 -14.12
N PHE A 66 2.51 3.24 -13.21
CA PHE A 66 2.67 4.58 -12.68
C PHE A 66 3.09 5.57 -13.77
N PHE A 67 4.01 5.17 -14.65
CA PHE A 67 4.45 5.99 -15.76
C PHE A 67 3.33 6.22 -16.78
N ILE A 68 2.60 5.18 -17.16
CA ILE A 68 1.43 5.28 -18.07
C ILE A 68 0.38 6.19 -17.46
N MET A 69 0.11 6.06 -16.17
CA MET A 69 -0.81 6.92 -15.42
C MET A 69 -0.38 8.38 -15.50
N PHE A 70 0.90 8.67 -15.29
CA PHE A 70 1.45 10.02 -15.34
C PHE A 70 1.33 10.63 -16.74
N VAL A 71 1.70 9.89 -17.78
CA VAL A 71 1.57 10.34 -19.19
C VAL A 71 0.11 10.62 -19.53
N LEU A 72 -0.80 9.72 -19.15
CA LEU A 72 -2.23 9.89 -19.41
C LEU A 72 -2.79 11.11 -18.68
N PHE A 73 -2.39 11.35 -17.44
CA PHE A 73 -2.76 12.53 -16.67
C PHE A 73 -2.32 13.83 -17.38
N VAL A 74 -1.06 13.88 -17.82
CA VAL A 74 -0.54 15.07 -18.56
C VAL A 74 -1.31 15.30 -19.85
N LEU A 75 -1.55 14.24 -20.65
CA LEU A 75 -2.32 14.34 -21.89
C LEU A 75 -3.76 14.85 -21.64
N LEU A 76 -4.42 14.34 -20.61
CA LEU A 76 -5.76 14.81 -20.23
C LEU A 76 -5.75 16.29 -19.80
N CYS A 77 -4.74 16.71 -19.05
CA CYS A 77 -4.61 18.13 -18.66
C CYS A 77 -4.41 19.05 -19.86
N ILE A 78 -3.62 18.64 -20.84
CA ILE A 78 -3.37 19.44 -22.06
C ILE A 78 -4.63 19.59 -22.91
N SER A 79 -5.53 18.61 -22.88
CA SER A 79 -6.77 18.65 -23.69
C SER A 79 -7.80 19.72 -23.24
N GLY A 80 -7.54 20.42 -22.14
CA GLY A 80 -8.39 21.50 -21.59
C GLY A 80 -9.73 21.03 -21.03
N ILE A 81 -10.45 20.18 -21.72
CA ILE A 81 -11.70 19.55 -21.25
C ILE A 81 -11.43 18.38 -20.29
N GLY A 82 -10.23 17.81 -20.36
CA GLY A 82 -9.84 16.63 -19.63
C GLY A 82 -9.46 16.85 -18.16
N VAL A 83 -9.41 18.09 -17.65
CA VAL A 83 -8.96 18.37 -16.29
C VAL A 83 -9.82 17.63 -15.24
N SER A 84 -11.14 17.74 -15.34
CA SER A 84 -12.05 17.04 -14.42
C SER A 84 -11.92 15.51 -14.54
N LEU A 85 -11.75 15.01 -15.78
CA LEU A 85 -11.54 13.60 -16.06
C LEU A 85 -10.17 13.11 -15.53
N ALA A 86 -9.13 13.95 -15.63
CA ALA A 86 -7.81 13.66 -15.07
C ALA A 86 -7.87 13.49 -13.55
N PHE A 87 -8.58 14.38 -12.84
CA PHE A 87 -8.78 14.23 -11.39
C PHE A 87 -9.57 12.96 -11.01
N ALA A 88 -10.64 12.65 -11.75
CA ALA A 88 -11.39 11.42 -11.55
C ALA A 88 -10.51 10.17 -11.76
N PHE A 89 -9.66 10.18 -12.77
CA PHE A 89 -8.73 9.11 -13.06
C PHE A 89 -7.68 8.94 -11.96
N VAL A 90 -7.11 10.03 -11.45
CA VAL A 90 -6.20 10.00 -10.29
C VAL A 90 -6.92 9.45 -9.07
N ALA A 91 -8.15 9.84 -8.79
CA ALA A 91 -8.93 9.34 -7.67
C ALA A 91 -9.14 7.81 -7.76
N VAL A 92 -9.48 7.28 -8.93
CA VAL A 92 -9.59 5.83 -9.15
C VAL A 92 -8.26 5.14 -8.94
N PHE A 93 -7.16 5.71 -9.43
CA PHE A 93 -5.83 5.15 -9.24
C PHE A 93 -5.44 5.10 -7.76
N LEU A 94 -5.66 6.18 -7.01
CA LEU A 94 -5.41 6.23 -5.56
C LEU A 94 -6.27 5.21 -4.81
N PHE A 95 -7.50 4.98 -5.25
CA PHE A 95 -8.37 3.96 -4.68
C PHE A 95 -7.81 2.54 -4.90
N VAL A 96 -7.31 2.26 -6.10
CA VAL A 96 -6.62 0.98 -6.39
C VAL A 96 -5.38 0.82 -5.53
N CYS A 97 -4.56 1.87 -5.38
CA CYS A 97 -3.38 1.88 -4.51
C CYS A 97 -3.76 1.59 -3.05
N ALA A 98 -4.84 2.21 -2.57
CA ALA A 98 -5.34 2.02 -1.22
C ALA A 98 -5.71 0.55 -0.94
N ILE A 99 -6.34 -0.13 -1.88
CA ILE A 99 -6.69 -1.55 -1.73
C ILE A 99 -5.48 -2.47 -1.93
N ALA A 100 -4.59 -2.15 -2.87
CA ALA A 100 -3.45 -2.99 -3.22
C ALA A 100 -2.47 -3.19 -2.05
N LEU A 101 -2.18 -2.13 -1.29
CA LEU A 101 -1.22 -2.19 -0.18
C LEU A 101 -1.62 -3.19 0.92
N PRO A 102 -2.83 -3.18 1.49
CA PRO A 102 -3.24 -4.18 2.47
C PRO A 102 -3.27 -5.61 1.93
N LEU A 103 -3.63 -5.81 0.66
CA LEU A 103 -3.61 -7.14 0.04
C LEU A 103 -2.19 -7.67 -0.09
N PHE A 104 -1.25 -6.84 -0.50
CA PHE A 104 0.16 -7.19 -0.55
C PHE A 104 0.72 -7.54 0.83
N LEU A 105 0.41 -6.75 1.86
CA LEU A 105 0.81 -7.06 3.24
C LEU A 105 0.25 -8.41 3.71
N ASN A 106 -1.01 -8.71 3.39
CA ASN A 106 -1.60 -10.00 3.70
C ASN A 106 -0.89 -11.16 2.95
N ASN A 107 -0.46 -10.94 1.71
CA ASN A 107 0.29 -11.92 0.94
C ASN A 107 1.69 -12.17 1.54
N ILE A 108 2.40 -11.12 1.98
CA ILE A 108 3.65 -11.25 2.76
C ILE A 108 3.42 -12.14 3.98
N VAL A 109 2.37 -11.88 4.75
CA VAL A 109 2.02 -12.65 5.95
C VAL A 109 1.82 -14.12 5.64
N ASN A 110 1.15 -14.45 4.53
CA ASN A 110 0.92 -15.84 4.13
C ASN A 110 2.21 -16.55 3.69
N THR A 111 3.19 -15.81 3.17
CA THR A 111 4.49 -16.34 2.74
C THR A 111 5.42 -16.59 3.93
N LEU A 112 5.23 -15.87 5.05
CA LEU A 112 6.03 -16.04 6.26
C LEU A 112 5.73 -17.36 6.96
N LYS A 113 6.68 -18.30 6.93
CA LYS A 113 6.61 -19.65 7.57
C LYS A 113 6.67 -19.63 9.10
N PHE A 114 6.29 -18.56 9.76
CA PHE A 114 6.26 -18.46 11.22
C PHE A 114 5.01 -19.16 11.77
N LYS A 115 5.16 -19.97 12.83
CA LYS A 115 4.04 -20.57 13.56
C LYS A 115 3.36 -19.55 14.49
N ALA A 116 2.71 -18.53 13.92
CA ALA A 116 1.96 -17.53 14.66
C ALA A 116 0.60 -17.30 13.99
N ASN A 117 -0.35 -16.77 14.76
CA ASN A 117 -1.67 -16.45 14.28
C ASN A 117 -1.57 -15.44 13.11
N PRO A 118 -2.29 -15.62 11.97
CA PRO A 118 -2.19 -14.74 10.81
C PRO A 118 -2.46 -13.27 11.12
N TYR A 119 -3.32 -12.99 12.09
CA TYR A 119 -3.60 -11.63 12.53
C TYR A 119 -2.41 -10.99 13.26
N VAL A 120 -1.69 -11.76 14.08
CA VAL A 120 -0.48 -11.28 14.78
C VAL A 120 0.64 -10.99 13.77
N LYS A 121 0.80 -11.83 12.76
CA LYS A 121 1.75 -11.59 11.67
C LYS A 121 1.42 -10.31 10.90
N LEU A 122 0.14 -10.10 10.57
CA LEU A 122 -0.31 -8.91 9.87
C LEU A 122 -0.03 -7.64 10.69
N LEU A 123 -0.29 -7.69 11.99
CA LEU A 123 0.01 -6.59 12.92
C LEU A 123 1.51 -6.30 12.95
N ALA A 124 2.35 -7.34 13.04
CA ALA A 124 3.80 -7.19 13.08
C ALA A 124 4.35 -6.57 11.77
N VAL A 125 3.93 -7.08 10.61
CA VAL A 125 4.38 -6.59 9.30
C VAL A 125 3.94 -5.14 9.08
N THR A 126 2.68 -4.82 9.42
CA THR A 126 2.16 -3.44 9.32
C THR A 126 2.88 -2.50 10.28
N GLY A 127 3.15 -2.95 11.51
CA GLY A 127 3.90 -2.17 12.50
C GLY A 127 5.33 -1.87 12.07
N ILE A 128 6.03 -2.87 11.51
CA ILE A 128 7.39 -2.68 10.96
C ILE A 128 7.37 -1.67 9.80
N LEU A 129 6.42 -1.80 8.88
CA LEU A 129 6.30 -0.87 7.76
C LEU A 129 6.04 0.57 8.25
N TYR A 130 5.19 0.72 9.27
CA TYR A 130 4.92 2.01 9.89
C TYR A 130 6.17 2.60 10.56
N LEU A 131 6.92 1.80 11.31
CA LEU A 131 8.17 2.25 11.94
C LEU A 131 9.20 2.71 10.90
N ILE A 132 9.33 1.98 9.78
CA ILE A 132 10.20 2.38 8.67
C ILE A 132 9.70 3.70 8.06
N SER A 133 8.39 3.89 7.93
CA SER A 133 7.82 5.10 7.32
C SER A 133 8.06 6.38 8.13
N ILE A 134 8.39 6.26 9.42
CA ILE A 134 8.72 7.41 10.29
C ILE A 134 10.07 8.05 9.90
N ILE A 135 10.98 7.28 9.29
CA ILE A 135 12.29 7.80 8.89
C ILE A 135 12.08 8.74 7.68
N PRO A 136 12.37 10.06 7.82
CA PRO A 136 12.17 10.99 6.72
C PRO A 136 13.05 10.59 5.52
N VAL A 137 12.56 10.82 4.30
CA VAL A 137 13.19 10.48 3.02
C VAL A 137 13.30 8.96 2.78
N PHE A 138 13.99 8.22 3.63
CA PHE A 138 14.14 6.77 3.49
C PHE A 138 12.81 6.02 3.64
N GLY A 139 12.02 6.38 4.64
CA GLY A 139 10.71 5.77 4.87
C GLY A 139 9.75 6.02 3.72
N SER A 140 9.71 7.25 3.19
CA SER A 140 8.86 7.57 2.04
C SER A 140 9.28 6.82 0.77
N ALA A 141 10.60 6.66 0.54
CA ALA A 141 11.11 5.87 -0.58
C ALA A 141 10.72 4.38 -0.46
N VAL A 142 10.85 3.79 0.73
CA VAL A 142 10.46 2.39 0.98
C VAL A 142 8.96 2.20 0.77
N VAL A 143 8.13 3.08 1.35
CA VAL A 143 6.67 3.02 1.17
C VAL A 143 6.28 3.16 -0.29
N PHE A 144 6.93 4.05 -1.04
CA PHE A 144 6.69 4.22 -2.46
C PHE A 144 7.02 2.95 -3.26
N VAL A 145 8.17 2.31 -2.99
CA VAL A 145 8.55 1.03 -3.63
C VAL A 145 7.56 -0.08 -3.29
N VAL A 146 7.18 -0.21 -2.02
CA VAL A 146 6.16 -1.18 -1.58
C VAL A 146 4.83 -0.95 -2.29
N MET A 147 4.43 0.31 -2.47
CA MET A 147 3.22 0.67 -3.18
C MET A 147 3.27 0.29 -4.66
N LEU A 148 4.40 0.51 -5.34
CA LEU A 148 4.61 0.07 -6.72
C LEU A 148 4.51 -1.44 -6.87
N ILE A 149 5.17 -2.20 -5.98
CA ILE A 149 5.11 -3.67 -5.98
C ILE A 149 3.66 -4.14 -5.75
N SER A 150 2.94 -3.50 -4.83
CA SER A 150 1.54 -3.84 -4.52
C SER A 150 0.61 -3.66 -5.72
N ILE A 151 0.76 -2.54 -6.46
CA ILE A 151 0.00 -2.27 -7.69
C ILE A 151 0.34 -3.31 -8.75
N GLY A 152 1.64 -3.57 -8.94
CA GLY A 152 2.11 -4.56 -9.91
C GLY A 152 1.55 -5.95 -9.65
N GLU A 153 1.48 -6.37 -8.39
CA GLU A 153 0.92 -7.67 -8.00
C GLU A 153 -0.57 -7.79 -8.34
N VAL A 154 -1.36 -6.77 -8.03
CA VAL A 154 -2.79 -6.74 -8.36
C VAL A 154 -2.99 -6.76 -9.87
N LEU A 155 -2.25 -5.95 -10.62
CA LEU A 155 -2.34 -5.90 -12.08
C LEU A 155 -1.89 -7.20 -12.73
N PHE A 156 -0.77 -7.79 -12.29
CA PHE A 156 -0.32 -9.08 -12.78
C PHE A 156 -1.36 -10.17 -12.58
N THR A 157 -1.99 -10.20 -11.41
CA THR A 157 -3.05 -11.16 -11.10
C THR A 157 -4.26 -10.98 -12.01
N VAL A 158 -4.66 -9.73 -12.28
CA VAL A 158 -5.79 -9.41 -13.17
C VAL A 158 -5.48 -9.76 -14.62
N LEU A 159 -4.27 -9.46 -15.10
CA LEU A 159 -3.85 -9.75 -16.47
C LEU A 159 -3.74 -11.25 -16.72
N ASN A 160 -3.14 -11.99 -15.80
CA ASN A 160 -2.98 -13.44 -15.92
C ASN A 160 -4.33 -14.19 -15.87
N ARG A 161 -5.32 -13.60 -15.18
CA ARG A 161 -6.69 -14.13 -15.16
C ARG A 161 -7.40 -14.03 -16.52
N LYS A 162 -7.07 -13.02 -17.32
CA LYS A 162 -7.62 -12.85 -18.67
C LYS A 162 -6.96 -13.77 -19.69
N ALA A 163 -5.69 -14.10 -19.50
CA ALA A 163 -4.96 -14.97 -20.41
C ALA A 163 -5.37 -16.46 -20.30
N ASN A 164 -5.95 -16.86 -19.16
CA ASN A 164 -6.39 -18.25 -18.88
C ASN A 164 -7.90 -18.47 -19.07
N LYS A 165 -8.59 -17.57 -19.74
CA LYS A 165 -10.00 -17.73 -20.21
C LYS A 165 -10.05 -17.85 -21.71
#